data_18860ed632432a007b0c0d2a7c846564
#
_entry.id   18860ed632432a007b0c0d2a7c846564
#
_cell.length_a   1.000
_cell.length_b   1.000
_cell.length_c   1.000
_cell.angle_alpha   90.00
_cell.angle_beta   90.00
_cell.angle_gamma   90.00
#
_symmetry.space_group_name_H-M   'P 1'
#
loop_
_entity.id
_entity.type
_entity.pdbx_description
1 polymer ?
#
loop_
_entity_poly.entity_id
_entity_poly.type
_entity_poly.pdbx_seq_one_letter_code
_entity_poly.pdbx_strand_id
1 'polypeptide(L)'
;MSRVSFKDIKRIYVLDRNIAKYLFQEIEKIEIELKSRIAYEFAREHCSSGIESNLNYLDINFYELPTLHNQNSFTDYFYTSGKDRKTHSFFRTHNISARIKNARFTGNVQRSSTYNGAIFYNLEGIFEGTIDDLKINIYRGKFSIKDNNTPSDISGLDGCTDVSVQISNLEGRFFDLSYADYCKMKYPYISSYKNPPLWVIIDTLMLNDLLILFQGLGVKIQNRIMSEMGFDSSASGSREKFINACEILRELRNELAHFSLITRYRTGNKILINSLFISELSLTPKTNNRVLKFYQSLKILNYFNNFPTLIEMINALYRVCNPRISNANRN
;
A
#
# COMPACT_ATOMS: atom_id res chain seq x y z
N MET A 1 -15.58 -37.74 29.83
CA MET A 1 -14.85 -36.63 29.15
C MET A 1 -13.39 -37.08 28.98
N SER A 2 -12.92 -37.30 27.75
CA SER A 2 -11.52 -37.59 27.46
C SER A 2 -10.66 -36.38 27.83
N ARG A 3 -9.65 -36.60 28.68
CA ARG A 3 -8.70 -35.54 29.04
C ARG A 3 -7.85 -35.20 27.82
N VAL A 4 -7.93 -33.94 27.35
CA VAL A 4 -7.08 -33.41 26.27
C VAL A 4 -5.64 -33.37 26.82
N SER A 5 -4.69 -34.03 26.15
CA SER A 5 -3.28 -34.02 26.54
C SER A 5 -2.56 -32.78 25.98
N PHE A 6 -1.45 -32.40 26.63
CA PHE A 6 -0.58 -31.32 26.10
C PHE A 6 -0.07 -31.65 24.68
N LYS A 7 0.14 -32.91 24.38
CA LYS A 7 0.57 -33.39 23.05
C LYS A 7 -0.49 -33.10 21.98
N ASP A 8 -1.79 -33.21 22.32
CA ASP A 8 -2.88 -32.89 21.39
C ASP A 8 -3.00 -31.39 21.16
N ILE A 9 -2.85 -30.59 22.20
CA ILE A 9 -2.83 -29.12 22.09
C ILE A 9 -1.67 -28.66 21.19
N LYS A 10 -0.47 -29.23 21.39
CA LYS A 10 0.70 -28.93 20.55
C LYS A 10 0.47 -29.31 19.08
N ARG A 11 -0.15 -30.45 18.81
CA ARG A 11 -0.47 -30.90 17.44
C ARG A 11 -1.45 -29.93 16.76
N ILE A 12 -2.52 -29.51 17.46
CA ILE A 12 -3.48 -28.54 16.93
C ILE A 12 -2.80 -27.21 16.64
N TYR A 13 -1.94 -26.73 17.54
CA TYR A 13 -1.20 -25.48 17.33
C TYR A 13 -0.28 -25.56 16.09
N VAL A 14 0.47 -26.66 15.94
CA VAL A 14 1.35 -26.84 14.77
C VAL A 14 0.55 -26.89 13.47
N LEU A 15 -0.60 -27.57 13.47
CA LEU A 15 -1.49 -27.60 12.31
C LEU A 15 -2.01 -26.20 11.97
N ASP A 16 -2.48 -25.45 12.96
CA ASP A 16 -2.95 -24.06 12.79
C ASP A 16 -1.84 -23.18 12.18
N ARG A 17 -0.59 -23.31 12.63
CA ARG A 17 0.55 -22.56 12.09
C ARG A 17 0.88 -22.95 10.65
N ASN A 18 0.79 -24.21 10.29
CA ASN A 18 1.01 -24.67 8.92
C ASN A 18 -0.06 -24.15 7.98
N ILE A 19 -1.33 -24.14 8.41
CA ILE A 19 -2.43 -23.52 7.65
C ILE A 19 -2.17 -22.02 7.48
N ALA A 20 -1.79 -21.32 8.56
CA ALA A 20 -1.50 -19.91 8.54
C ALA A 20 -0.40 -19.55 7.52
N LYS A 21 0.71 -20.30 7.57
CA LYS A 21 1.84 -20.11 6.66
C LYS A 21 1.44 -20.34 5.20
N TYR A 22 0.71 -21.40 4.93
CA TYR A 22 0.25 -21.72 3.58
C TYR A 22 -0.67 -20.61 3.04
N LEU A 23 -1.68 -20.21 3.82
CA LEU A 23 -2.59 -19.14 3.40
C LEU A 23 -1.90 -17.80 3.21
N PHE A 24 -0.92 -17.47 4.05
CA PHE A 24 -0.17 -16.24 3.91
C PHE A 24 0.55 -16.19 2.55
N GLN A 25 1.16 -17.30 2.14
CA GLN A 25 1.81 -17.41 0.83
C GLN A 25 0.81 -17.28 -0.35
N GLU A 26 -0.39 -17.87 -0.22
CA GLU A 26 -1.41 -17.75 -1.28
C GLU A 26 -1.97 -16.32 -1.38
N ILE A 27 -2.17 -15.66 -0.24
CA ILE A 27 -2.60 -14.26 -0.19
C ILE A 27 -1.52 -13.33 -0.78
N GLU A 28 -0.25 -13.59 -0.50
CA GLU A 28 0.87 -12.83 -1.06
C GLU A 28 0.89 -12.88 -2.59
N LYS A 29 0.59 -14.03 -3.18
CA LYS A 29 0.48 -14.16 -4.65
C LYS A 29 -0.62 -13.25 -5.22
N ILE A 30 -1.79 -13.20 -4.57
CA ILE A 30 -2.88 -12.32 -4.98
C ILE A 30 -2.50 -10.85 -4.83
N GLU A 31 -1.80 -10.48 -3.74
CA GLU A 31 -1.31 -9.11 -3.53
C GLU A 31 -0.33 -8.71 -4.65
N ILE A 32 0.62 -9.58 -4.99
CA ILE A 32 1.58 -9.36 -6.08
C ILE A 32 0.86 -9.24 -7.43
N GLU A 33 -0.11 -10.11 -7.70
CA GLU A 33 -0.90 -10.05 -8.93
C GLU A 33 -1.68 -8.73 -9.01
N LEU A 34 -2.36 -8.32 -7.94
CA LEU A 34 -3.08 -7.06 -7.90
C LEU A 34 -2.17 -5.85 -8.18
N LYS A 35 -0.98 -5.80 -7.57
CA LYS A 35 0.05 -4.78 -7.84
C LYS A 35 0.42 -4.76 -9.32
N SER A 36 0.76 -5.92 -9.87
CA SER A 36 1.18 -6.06 -11.27
C SER A 36 0.07 -5.62 -12.22
N ARG A 37 -1.18 -6.03 -11.98
CA ARG A 37 -2.33 -5.66 -12.83
C ARG A 37 -2.63 -4.17 -12.76
N ILE A 38 -2.64 -3.57 -11.57
CA ILE A 38 -2.85 -2.12 -11.42
C ILE A 38 -1.77 -1.36 -12.19
N ALA A 39 -0.49 -1.70 -12.00
CA ALA A 39 0.60 -1.01 -12.64
C ALA A 39 0.56 -1.16 -14.18
N TYR A 40 0.30 -2.37 -14.67
CA TYR A 40 0.22 -2.66 -16.09
C TYR A 40 -0.95 -1.94 -16.77
N GLU A 41 -2.16 -2.05 -16.22
CA GLU A 41 -3.35 -1.46 -16.83
C GLU A 41 -3.33 0.08 -16.76
N PHE A 42 -2.78 0.64 -15.68
CA PHE A 42 -2.57 2.08 -15.61
C PHE A 42 -1.56 2.55 -16.67
N ALA A 43 -0.41 1.88 -16.77
CA ALA A 43 0.60 2.25 -17.76
C ALA A 43 0.08 2.10 -19.20
N ARG A 44 -0.66 1.04 -19.48
CA ARG A 44 -1.28 0.79 -20.79
C ARG A 44 -2.24 1.90 -21.21
N GLU A 45 -3.00 2.46 -20.29
CA GLU A 45 -3.99 3.49 -20.58
C GLU A 45 -3.39 4.90 -20.57
N HIS A 46 -2.39 5.16 -19.72
CA HIS A 46 -1.95 6.54 -19.41
C HIS A 46 -0.46 6.82 -19.69
N CYS A 47 0.36 5.82 -20.04
CA CYS A 47 1.81 6.00 -20.19
C CYS A 47 2.30 5.74 -21.63
N SER A 48 1.64 6.34 -22.63
CA SER A 48 1.95 6.08 -24.06
C SER A 48 3.01 6.99 -24.68
N SER A 49 3.44 8.06 -24.02
CA SER A 49 4.17 9.17 -24.66
C SER A 49 5.56 9.49 -24.08
N GLY A 50 6.37 8.48 -23.77
CA GLY A 50 7.76 8.69 -23.36
C GLY A 50 7.98 8.70 -21.83
N ILE A 51 9.24 8.94 -21.44
CA ILE A 51 9.69 8.80 -20.03
C ILE A 51 8.95 9.73 -19.07
N GLU A 52 8.50 10.90 -19.53
CA GLU A 52 7.77 11.87 -18.69
C GLU A 52 6.40 11.31 -18.27
N SER A 53 5.75 10.52 -19.11
CA SER A 53 4.45 9.89 -18.81
C SER A 53 4.53 8.83 -17.68
N ASN A 54 5.73 8.40 -17.31
CA ASN A 54 5.93 7.49 -16.17
C ASN A 54 5.44 8.10 -14.84
N LEU A 55 5.35 9.42 -14.73
CA LEU A 55 4.89 10.12 -13.52
C LEU A 55 3.39 10.46 -13.55
N ASN A 56 2.65 10.05 -14.58
CA ASN A 56 1.22 10.33 -14.69
C ASN A 56 0.40 9.81 -13.50
N TYR A 57 0.89 8.79 -12.78
CA TYR A 57 0.25 8.31 -11.55
C TYR A 57 0.27 9.34 -10.40
N LEU A 58 1.07 10.40 -10.49
CA LEU A 58 1.09 11.52 -9.53
C LEU A 58 0.08 12.62 -9.89
N ASP A 59 -0.49 12.59 -11.09
CA ASP A 59 -1.47 13.58 -11.55
C ASP A 59 -2.89 13.06 -11.32
N ILE A 60 -3.65 13.80 -10.50
CA ILE A 60 -5.02 13.47 -10.13
C ILE A 60 -5.96 13.38 -11.33
N ASN A 61 -5.65 14.07 -12.45
CA ASN A 61 -6.46 14.09 -13.65
C ASN A 61 -6.53 12.73 -14.37
N PHE A 62 -5.63 11.79 -14.06
CA PHE A 62 -5.65 10.42 -14.57
C PHE A 62 -6.52 9.46 -13.75
N TYR A 63 -7.25 9.98 -12.74
CA TYR A 63 -8.11 9.19 -11.88
C TYR A 63 -9.56 9.69 -11.95
N GLU A 64 -10.47 8.73 -11.81
CA GLU A 64 -11.89 9.03 -11.65
C GLU A 64 -12.19 9.12 -10.15
N LEU A 65 -12.83 10.22 -9.73
CA LEU A 65 -13.29 10.33 -8.35
C LEU A 65 -14.42 9.33 -8.15
N PRO A 66 -14.34 8.45 -7.13
CA PRO A 66 -15.47 7.59 -6.82
C PRO A 66 -16.68 8.46 -6.49
N THR A 67 -17.75 8.29 -7.24
CA THR A 67 -19.03 8.87 -6.90
C THR A 67 -19.48 8.27 -5.57
N LEU A 68 -19.91 9.12 -4.65
CA LEU A 68 -20.40 8.73 -3.31
C LEU A 68 -21.72 7.91 -3.40
N HIS A 69 -21.78 6.92 -4.26
CA HIS A 69 -22.94 6.06 -4.42
C HIS A 69 -22.82 4.84 -3.52
N ASN A 70 -23.69 4.80 -2.52
CA ASN A 70 -23.86 3.74 -1.54
C ASN A 70 -22.79 3.63 -0.44
N GLN A 71 -22.84 4.56 0.48
CA GLN A 71 -22.14 4.52 1.78
C GLN A 71 -22.43 3.28 2.64
N ASN A 72 -23.27 2.37 2.19
CA ASN A 72 -23.77 1.25 3.00
C ASN A 72 -23.00 -0.06 2.83
N SER A 73 -22.17 -0.22 1.81
CA SER A 73 -21.49 -1.49 1.53
C SER A 73 -19.99 -1.47 1.72
N PHE A 74 -19.32 -0.34 1.47
CA PHE A 74 -17.89 -0.13 1.71
C PHE A 74 -17.60 1.36 1.73
N THR A 75 -16.45 1.76 2.26
CA THR A 75 -16.04 3.15 2.35
C THR A 75 -15.17 3.47 1.15
N ASP A 76 -15.59 4.41 0.30
CA ASP A 76 -14.72 5.00 -0.71
C ASP A 76 -13.66 5.85 0.00
N TYR A 77 -12.39 5.54 -0.20
CA TYR A 77 -11.25 6.19 0.46
C TYR A 77 -10.48 7.15 -0.43
N PHE A 78 -10.88 7.26 -1.69
CA PHE A 78 -10.22 8.10 -2.67
C PHE A 78 -10.86 9.48 -2.73
N TYR A 79 -10.38 10.43 -1.91
CA TYR A 79 -10.86 11.80 -1.88
C TYR A 79 -9.78 12.80 -2.29
N THR A 80 -10.22 13.86 -2.98
CA THR A 80 -9.37 14.97 -3.41
C THR A 80 -9.52 16.23 -2.58
N SER A 81 -10.61 16.38 -1.80
CA SER A 81 -10.84 17.58 -1.01
C SER A 81 -10.18 17.50 0.35
N GLY A 82 -9.45 18.54 0.72
CA GLY A 82 -8.56 18.60 1.89
C GLY A 82 -9.22 18.54 3.26
N LYS A 83 -10.54 18.37 3.38
CA LYS A 83 -11.21 18.27 4.67
C LYS A 83 -11.25 16.83 5.23
N ASP A 84 -11.28 15.80 4.39
CA ASP A 84 -11.53 14.43 4.84
C ASP A 84 -10.31 13.51 4.92
N ARG A 85 -9.10 13.99 4.71
CA ARG A 85 -7.82 13.28 4.95
C ARG A 85 -7.68 11.89 4.31
N LYS A 86 -8.53 11.51 3.36
CA LYS A 86 -8.54 10.19 2.74
C LYS A 86 -8.04 10.20 1.30
N THR A 87 -7.18 11.17 0.97
CA THR A 87 -6.49 11.18 -0.32
C THR A 87 -5.47 10.05 -0.39
N HIS A 88 -5.35 9.46 -1.57
CA HIS A 88 -4.30 8.48 -1.84
C HIS A 88 -2.92 9.08 -1.53
N SER A 89 -1.99 8.26 -1.08
CA SER A 89 -0.63 8.67 -0.71
C SER A 89 0.11 9.41 -1.84
N PHE A 90 -0.24 9.16 -3.11
CA PHE A 90 0.34 9.89 -4.26
C PHE A 90 0.08 11.39 -4.26
N PHE A 91 -1.04 11.84 -3.63
CA PHE A 91 -1.46 13.24 -3.61
C PHE A 91 -1.26 13.92 -2.25
N ARG A 92 -0.66 13.22 -1.31
CA ARG A 92 -0.33 13.77 -0.01
C ARG A 92 1.06 14.39 -0.06
N THR A 93 1.23 15.44 0.71
CA THR A 93 2.56 15.94 1.06
C THR A 93 3.29 14.93 1.93
N HIS A 94 4.49 14.60 1.54
CA HIS A 94 5.39 13.73 2.28
C HIS A 94 6.54 14.53 2.88
N ASN A 95 7.11 14.02 3.96
CA ASN A 95 8.31 14.59 4.55
C ASN A 95 9.23 13.48 5.05
N ILE A 96 10.52 13.76 5.02
CA ILE A 96 11.55 12.92 5.65
C ILE A 96 12.53 13.78 6.43
N SER A 97 13.16 13.20 7.45
CA SER A 97 14.36 13.78 8.06
C SER A 97 15.58 13.26 7.31
N ALA A 98 16.45 14.15 6.90
CA ALA A 98 17.63 13.80 6.12
C ALA A 98 18.80 14.73 6.41
N ARG A 99 20.00 14.26 6.09
CA ARG A 99 21.24 15.05 6.08
C ARG A 99 21.68 15.28 4.65
N ILE A 100 21.88 16.55 4.27
CA ILE A 100 22.44 16.92 2.97
C ILE A 100 23.93 17.16 3.11
N LYS A 101 24.71 16.53 2.25
CA LYS A 101 26.15 16.77 2.13
C LYS A 101 26.45 17.38 0.77
N ASN A 102 27.31 18.41 0.76
CA ASN A 102 27.79 19.06 -0.48
C ASN A 102 26.66 19.45 -1.44
N ALA A 103 25.57 19.98 -0.87
CA ALA A 103 24.39 20.37 -1.63
C ALA A 103 24.51 21.79 -2.14
N ARG A 104 24.11 22.01 -3.39
CA ARG A 104 23.82 23.35 -3.92
C ARG A 104 22.34 23.63 -3.71
N PHE A 105 22.04 24.70 -3.01
CA PHE A 105 20.67 25.18 -2.82
C PHE A 105 20.46 26.45 -3.66
N THR A 106 19.34 26.55 -4.33
CA THR A 106 18.87 27.75 -5.01
C THR A 106 17.41 27.98 -4.68
N GLY A 107 17.08 29.11 -4.05
CA GLY A 107 15.71 29.42 -3.63
C GLY A 107 15.63 30.46 -2.53
N ASN A 108 14.58 30.35 -1.72
CA ASN A 108 14.23 31.33 -0.69
C ASN A 108 14.58 30.81 0.70
N VAL A 109 15.10 31.69 1.55
CA VAL A 109 15.39 31.44 2.96
C VAL A 109 14.45 32.31 3.80
N GLN A 110 13.64 31.71 4.66
CA GLN A 110 12.72 32.44 5.52
C GLN A 110 12.74 31.89 6.95
N ARG A 111 12.75 32.78 7.91
CA ARG A 111 12.55 32.43 9.32
C ARG A 111 11.11 31.99 9.51
N SER A 112 10.92 30.79 10.04
CA SER A 112 9.62 30.24 10.38
C SER A 112 9.18 30.67 11.78
N SER A 113 7.93 30.35 12.14
CA SER A 113 7.40 30.55 13.47
C SER A 113 8.16 29.74 14.52
N THR A 114 8.19 30.24 15.75
CA THR A 114 8.77 29.56 16.90
C THR A 114 7.91 28.39 17.35
N TYR A 115 8.48 27.20 17.46
CA TYR A 115 7.81 26.04 18.03
C TYR A 115 8.56 25.57 19.28
N ASN A 116 7.89 25.50 20.42
CA ASN A 116 8.48 25.15 21.72
C ASN A 116 9.75 25.94 22.07
N GLY A 117 9.78 27.25 21.78
CA GLY A 117 10.91 28.11 22.03
C GLY A 117 12.08 27.99 21.04
N ALA A 118 12.04 27.06 20.12
CA ALA A 118 13.06 26.93 19.08
C ALA A 118 12.63 27.66 17.79
N ILE A 119 13.55 28.35 17.19
CA ILE A 119 13.39 29.03 15.89
C ILE A 119 13.72 28.03 14.79
N PHE A 120 12.93 28.05 13.73
CA PHE A 120 13.18 27.25 12.54
C PHE A 120 13.33 28.16 11.33
N TYR A 121 14.22 27.77 10.41
CA TYR A 121 14.34 28.37 9.09
C TYR A 121 13.77 27.42 8.05
N ASN A 122 13.04 27.98 7.11
CA ASN A 122 12.52 27.25 5.95
C ASN A 122 13.34 27.63 4.73
N LEU A 123 13.83 26.60 4.04
CA LEU A 123 14.46 26.70 2.74
C LEU A 123 13.47 26.16 1.72
N GLU A 124 13.02 27.00 0.79
CA GLU A 124 12.11 26.60 -0.27
C GLU A 124 12.78 26.81 -1.61
N GLY A 125 13.05 25.73 -2.34
CA GLY A 125 13.77 25.84 -3.60
C GLY A 125 14.23 24.51 -4.19
N ILE A 126 15.35 24.59 -4.92
CA ILE A 126 16.00 23.47 -5.62
C ILE A 126 17.23 23.05 -4.83
N PHE A 127 17.35 21.75 -4.59
CA PHE A 127 18.49 21.13 -3.94
C PHE A 127 19.17 20.16 -4.91
N GLU A 128 20.48 20.29 -5.07
CA GLU A 128 21.34 19.40 -5.83
C GLU A 128 22.44 18.88 -4.90
N GLY A 129 22.59 17.56 -4.77
CA GLY A 129 23.61 17.00 -3.89
C GLY A 129 23.31 15.58 -3.43
N THR A 130 23.88 15.21 -2.29
CA THR A 130 23.73 13.89 -1.69
C THR A 130 22.96 13.99 -0.38
N ILE A 131 21.90 13.22 -0.23
CA ILE A 131 21.11 13.10 1.00
C ILE A 131 21.29 11.67 1.53
N ASP A 132 21.79 11.55 2.78
CA ASP A 132 22.01 10.26 3.44
C ASP A 132 22.64 9.21 2.51
N ASP A 133 23.72 9.63 1.77
CA ASP A 133 24.44 8.84 0.78
C ASP A 133 23.69 8.52 -0.54
N LEU A 134 22.44 9.02 -0.70
CA LEU A 134 21.70 8.94 -1.95
C LEU A 134 22.04 10.15 -2.84
N LYS A 135 22.40 9.89 -4.09
CA LYS A 135 22.61 10.96 -5.08
C LYS A 135 21.27 11.53 -5.50
N ILE A 136 21.07 12.82 -5.21
CA ILE A 136 19.94 13.60 -5.69
C ILE A 136 20.46 14.61 -6.68
N ASN A 137 20.14 14.43 -7.96
CA ASN A 137 20.67 15.34 -8.98
C ASN A 137 19.95 16.69 -8.95
N ILE A 138 18.63 16.68 -8.79
CA ILE A 138 17.80 17.89 -8.66
C ILE A 138 16.56 17.50 -7.84
N TYR A 139 16.32 18.25 -6.77
CA TYR A 139 15.15 18.10 -5.94
C TYR A 139 14.50 19.47 -5.69
N ARG A 140 13.20 19.59 -5.87
CA ARG A 140 12.44 20.81 -5.54
C ARG A 140 11.53 20.54 -4.35
N GLY A 141 11.64 21.36 -3.29
CA GLY A 141 10.82 21.20 -2.09
C GLY A 141 11.12 22.22 -1.01
N LYS A 142 10.55 21.95 0.16
CA LYS A 142 10.76 22.74 1.39
C LYS A 142 11.58 21.94 2.38
N PHE A 143 12.55 22.59 2.97
CA PHE A 143 13.42 22.03 3.99
C PHE A 143 13.39 22.92 5.23
N SER A 144 13.14 22.36 6.39
CA SER A 144 13.14 23.09 7.66
C SER A 144 14.28 22.67 8.54
N ILE A 145 15.05 23.65 9.03
CA ILE A 145 16.17 23.46 9.94
C ILE A 145 15.91 24.20 11.24
N LYS A 146 16.39 23.64 12.33
CA LYS A 146 16.36 24.28 13.64
C LYS A 146 17.53 25.24 13.78
N ASP A 147 17.33 26.37 14.48
CA ASP A 147 18.31 27.45 14.64
C ASP A 147 19.69 26.95 15.07
N ASN A 148 19.75 26.08 16.08
CA ASN A 148 21.02 25.54 16.59
C ASN A 148 21.71 24.55 15.61
N ASN A 149 21.06 24.18 14.54
CA ASN A 149 21.59 23.32 13.48
C ASN A 149 21.76 24.07 12.15
N THR A 150 21.55 25.40 12.16
CA THR A 150 21.68 26.23 10.94
C THR A 150 23.14 26.35 10.56
N PRO A 151 23.54 25.89 9.36
CA PRO A 151 24.91 26.05 8.88
C PRO A 151 25.29 27.51 8.69
N SER A 152 26.56 27.82 8.86
CA SER A 152 27.10 29.18 8.65
C SER A 152 26.84 29.73 7.25
N ASP A 153 26.75 28.84 6.26
CA ASP A 153 26.46 29.18 4.85
C ASP A 153 25.07 29.81 4.64
N ILE A 154 24.11 29.54 5.57
CA ILE A 154 22.73 30.06 5.53
C ILE A 154 22.50 31.12 6.61
N SER A 155 23.37 31.22 7.58
CA SER A 155 23.28 32.20 8.66
C SER A 155 23.33 33.62 8.09
N GLY A 156 22.29 34.42 8.36
CA GLY A 156 22.20 35.77 7.85
C GLY A 156 21.48 35.95 6.50
N LEU A 157 20.98 34.88 5.90
CA LEU A 157 20.19 34.92 4.66
C LEU A 157 18.68 34.98 4.90
N ASP A 158 18.23 35.21 6.13
CA ASP A 158 16.81 35.31 6.47
C ASP A 158 16.12 36.43 5.67
N GLY A 159 15.01 36.06 4.99
CA GLY A 159 14.25 36.95 4.11
C GLY A 159 14.82 37.10 2.70
N CYS A 160 15.95 36.48 2.39
CA CYS A 160 16.53 36.54 1.06
C CYS A 160 15.76 35.62 0.07
N THR A 161 15.59 36.11 -1.15
CA THR A 161 15.01 35.38 -2.28
C THR A 161 16.08 35.10 -3.32
N ASP A 162 15.88 34.02 -4.11
CA ASP A 162 16.78 33.61 -5.20
C ASP A 162 18.24 33.42 -4.77
N VAL A 163 18.44 33.02 -3.53
CA VAL A 163 19.78 32.73 -2.98
C VAL A 163 20.35 31.49 -3.65
N SER A 164 21.65 31.55 -4.03
CA SER A 164 22.36 30.39 -4.52
C SER A 164 23.59 30.15 -3.63
N VAL A 165 23.55 29.07 -2.83
CA VAL A 165 24.60 28.76 -1.86
C VAL A 165 25.02 27.31 -1.93
N GLN A 166 26.31 27.07 -1.63
CA GLN A 166 26.82 25.72 -1.43
C GLN A 166 26.73 25.38 0.07
N ILE A 167 26.02 24.29 0.40
CA ILE A 167 25.84 23.84 1.77
C ILE A 167 26.67 22.58 1.99
N SER A 168 27.62 22.65 2.89
CA SER A 168 28.53 21.52 3.14
C SER A 168 27.90 20.43 3.98
N ASN A 169 27.07 20.78 4.98
CA ASN A 169 26.43 19.86 5.90
C ASN A 169 25.16 20.49 6.48
N LEU A 170 23.99 19.93 6.13
CA LEU A 170 22.70 20.44 6.55
C LEU A 170 21.84 19.29 7.06
N GLU A 171 21.33 19.37 8.29
CA GLU A 171 20.40 18.41 8.87
C GLU A 171 19.03 19.05 9.09
N GLY A 172 17.96 18.36 8.66
CA GLY A 172 16.62 18.87 8.87
C GLY A 172 15.54 17.98 8.25
N ARG A 173 14.39 18.60 7.98
CA ARG A 173 13.23 17.92 7.40
C ARG A 173 12.92 18.48 6.04
N PHE A 174 12.74 17.60 5.07
CA PHE A 174 12.15 17.91 3.77
C PHE A 174 10.63 17.85 3.87
N PHE A 175 9.96 18.83 3.29
CA PHE A 175 8.50 18.91 3.19
C PHE A 175 8.07 19.01 1.74
N ASP A 176 6.78 18.74 1.50
CA ASP A 176 6.13 18.85 0.19
C ASP A 176 6.78 17.97 -0.89
N LEU A 177 7.33 16.83 -0.46
CA LEU A 177 7.83 15.81 -1.38
C LEU A 177 6.68 15.21 -2.17
N SER A 178 6.85 15.07 -3.48
CA SER A 178 6.02 14.15 -4.25
C SER A 178 6.20 12.72 -3.74
N TYR A 179 5.23 11.85 -3.95
CA TYR A 179 5.39 10.45 -3.54
C TYR A 179 6.60 9.78 -4.20
N ALA A 180 6.88 10.10 -5.47
CA ALA A 180 8.06 9.59 -6.16
C ALA A 180 9.36 10.03 -5.50
N ASP A 181 9.48 11.31 -5.16
CA ASP A 181 10.69 11.84 -4.50
C ASP A 181 10.84 11.29 -3.08
N TYR A 182 9.74 11.18 -2.35
CA TYR A 182 9.74 10.49 -1.06
C TYR A 182 10.26 9.05 -1.16
N CYS A 183 9.81 8.29 -2.18
CA CYS A 183 10.27 6.93 -2.41
C CYS A 183 11.75 6.86 -2.83
N LYS A 184 12.22 7.78 -3.68
CA LYS A 184 13.65 7.87 -4.04
C LYS A 184 14.55 8.07 -2.81
N MET A 185 14.10 8.89 -1.86
CA MET A 185 14.85 9.16 -0.64
C MET A 185 14.80 7.98 0.35
N LYS A 186 13.71 7.23 0.35
CA LYS A 186 13.51 6.13 1.31
C LYS A 186 14.06 4.79 0.82
N TYR A 187 14.06 4.56 -0.50
CA TYR A 187 14.39 3.27 -1.10
C TYR A 187 15.51 3.42 -2.13
N PRO A 188 16.74 2.96 -1.82
CA PRO A 188 17.91 3.14 -2.69
C PRO A 188 17.71 2.63 -4.13
N TYR A 189 16.98 1.51 -4.32
CA TYR A 189 16.74 0.97 -5.65
C TYR A 189 15.86 1.87 -6.53
N ILE A 190 15.01 2.73 -5.92
CA ILE A 190 14.17 3.68 -6.65
C ILE A 190 14.97 4.92 -7.03
N SER A 191 15.99 5.29 -6.25
CA SER A 191 16.81 6.49 -6.49
C SER A 191 17.55 6.48 -7.84
N SER A 192 17.78 5.30 -8.43
CA SER A 192 18.39 5.14 -9.74
C SER A 192 17.48 5.57 -10.91
N TYR A 193 16.17 5.69 -10.68
CA TYR A 193 15.21 6.11 -11.69
C TYR A 193 15.04 7.63 -11.66
N LYS A 194 15.27 8.32 -12.79
CA LYS A 194 14.94 9.75 -12.92
C LYS A 194 13.43 9.95 -12.70
N ASN A 195 12.60 9.23 -13.45
CA ASN A 195 11.15 9.21 -13.37
C ASN A 195 10.69 7.77 -13.08
N PRO A 196 10.58 7.36 -11.80
CA PRO A 196 10.23 6.00 -11.46
C PRO A 196 8.81 5.67 -11.93
N PRO A 197 8.63 4.66 -12.77
CA PRO A 197 7.31 4.27 -13.25
C PRO A 197 6.48 3.60 -12.15
N LEU A 198 5.15 3.57 -12.32
CA LEU A 198 4.25 3.01 -11.33
C LEU A 198 4.60 1.57 -10.91
N TRP A 199 5.07 0.73 -11.84
CA TRP A 199 5.45 -0.66 -11.54
C TRP A 199 6.67 -0.78 -10.59
N VAL A 200 7.51 0.27 -10.48
CA VAL A 200 8.58 0.34 -9.47
C VAL A 200 8.03 0.85 -8.14
N ILE A 201 7.14 1.82 -8.20
CA ILE A 201 6.59 2.50 -7.00
C ILE A 201 5.56 1.63 -6.28
N ILE A 202 4.78 0.84 -7.01
CA ILE A 202 3.62 0.13 -6.46
C ILE A 202 4.02 -0.89 -5.38
N ASP A 203 5.26 -1.40 -5.43
CA ASP A 203 5.78 -2.32 -4.42
C ASP A 203 5.94 -1.68 -3.04
N THR A 204 6.03 -0.35 -2.98
CA THR A 204 6.08 0.40 -1.72
C THR A 204 4.71 0.56 -1.06
N LEU A 205 3.62 0.28 -1.79
CA LEU A 205 2.25 0.41 -1.30
C LEU A 205 1.83 -0.82 -0.49
N MET A 206 1.14 -0.56 0.61
CA MET A 206 0.45 -1.60 1.36
C MET A 206 -0.86 -1.99 0.67
N LEU A 207 -1.39 -3.17 0.98
CA LEU A 207 -2.66 -3.65 0.41
C LEU A 207 -3.82 -2.66 0.58
N ASN A 208 -3.87 -1.93 1.70
CA ASN A 208 -4.88 -0.88 1.89
C ASN A 208 -4.73 0.27 0.87
N ASP A 209 -3.50 0.68 0.59
CA ASP A 209 -3.23 1.74 -0.39
C ASP A 209 -3.56 1.27 -1.81
N LEU A 210 -3.33 -0.02 -2.11
CA LEU A 210 -3.73 -0.62 -3.40
C LEU A 210 -5.24 -0.59 -3.59
N LEU A 211 -6.03 -0.85 -2.55
CA LEU A 211 -7.50 -0.78 -2.63
C LEU A 211 -8.00 0.64 -2.85
N ILE A 212 -7.38 1.61 -2.17
CA ILE A 212 -7.70 3.01 -2.38
C ILE A 212 -7.33 3.42 -3.82
N LEU A 213 -6.15 3.01 -4.30
CA LEU A 213 -5.71 3.27 -5.66
C LEU A 213 -6.65 2.66 -6.69
N PHE A 214 -7.01 1.38 -6.53
CA PHE A 214 -7.96 0.69 -7.40
C PHE A 214 -9.29 1.44 -7.51
N GLN A 215 -9.82 1.94 -6.40
CA GLN A 215 -11.08 2.68 -6.39
C GLN A 215 -11.03 3.98 -7.18
N GLY A 216 -9.85 4.61 -7.28
CA GLY A 216 -9.64 5.83 -8.04
C GLY A 216 -9.35 5.60 -9.53
N LEU A 217 -9.15 4.36 -9.98
CA LEU A 217 -8.92 4.06 -11.40
C LEU A 217 -10.21 4.20 -12.21
N GLY A 218 -10.08 4.55 -13.49
CA GLY A 218 -11.20 4.59 -14.42
C GLY A 218 -11.90 3.24 -14.56
N VAL A 219 -13.21 3.25 -14.76
CA VAL A 219 -14.06 2.04 -14.83
C VAL A 219 -13.50 0.99 -15.82
N LYS A 220 -12.98 1.43 -16.96
CA LYS A 220 -12.38 0.56 -17.98
C LYS A 220 -11.17 -0.23 -17.43
N ILE A 221 -10.31 0.44 -16.65
CA ILE A 221 -9.14 -0.17 -16.01
C ILE A 221 -9.60 -1.13 -14.92
N GLN A 222 -10.54 -0.70 -14.05
CA GLN A 222 -11.09 -1.54 -12.99
C GLN A 222 -11.68 -2.85 -13.56
N ASN A 223 -12.48 -2.75 -14.63
CA ASN A 223 -13.09 -3.93 -15.26
C ASN A 223 -12.06 -4.93 -15.78
N ARG A 224 -10.97 -4.45 -16.39
CA ARG A 224 -9.89 -5.34 -16.87
C ARG A 224 -9.19 -6.04 -15.70
N ILE A 225 -8.84 -5.29 -14.64
CA ILE A 225 -8.21 -5.86 -13.46
C ILE A 225 -9.12 -6.92 -12.83
N MET A 226 -10.40 -6.62 -12.63
CA MET A 226 -11.37 -7.56 -12.06
C MET A 226 -11.48 -8.84 -12.89
N SER A 227 -11.63 -8.72 -14.22
CA SER A 227 -11.74 -9.88 -15.12
C SER A 227 -10.49 -10.77 -15.05
N GLU A 228 -9.30 -10.20 -15.06
CA GLU A 228 -8.05 -10.93 -14.95
C GLU A 228 -7.89 -11.63 -13.59
N MET A 229 -8.49 -11.08 -12.53
CA MET A 229 -8.44 -11.65 -11.20
C MET A 229 -9.61 -12.62 -10.89
N GLY A 230 -10.49 -12.92 -11.86
CA GLY A 230 -11.55 -13.94 -11.73
C GLY A 230 -12.95 -13.41 -11.46
N PHE A 231 -13.13 -12.09 -11.48
CA PHE A 231 -14.45 -11.49 -11.28
C PHE A 231 -15.08 -11.13 -12.61
N ASP A 232 -16.33 -11.54 -12.81
CA ASP A 232 -17.09 -11.15 -14.00
C ASP A 232 -17.41 -9.65 -13.97
N SER A 233 -16.63 -8.87 -14.68
CA SER A 233 -16.75 -7.41 -14.71
C SER A 233 -18.03 -6.93 -15.40
N SER A 234 -18.76 -7.79 -16.12
CA SER A 234 -20.03 -7.47 -16.78
C SER A 234 -21.23 -7.61 -15.81
N ALA A 235 -21.07 -8.38 -14.74
CA ALA A 235 -22.13 -8.62 -13.78
C ALA A 235 -22.39 -7.39 -12.88
N SER A 236 -23.67 -7.09 -12.64
CA SER A 236 -24.05 -6.01 -11.73
C SER A 236 -23.50 -6.25 -10.32
N GLY A 237 -22.92 -5.24 -9.70
CA GLY A 237 -22.34 -5.32 -8.35
C GLY A 237 -20.98 -6.03 -8.28
N SER A 238 -20.36 -6.33 -9.42
CA SER A 238 -19.07 -7.03 -9.45
C SER A 238 -17.94 -6.19 -8.84
N ARG A 239 -17.95 -4.89 -9.05
CA ARG A 239 -16.98 -3.96 -8.43
C ARG A 239 -17.08 -4.01 -6.90
N GLU A 240 -18.26 -3.95 -6.37
CA GLU A 240 -18.53 -4.03 -4.93
C GLU A 240 -18.13 -5.40 -4.36
N LYS A 241 -18.40 -6.48 -5.09
CA LYS A 241 -17.91 -7.82 -4.72
C LYS A 241 -16.39 -7.88 -4.68
N PHE A 242 -15.73 -7.38 -5.71
CA PHE A 242 -14.26 -7.35 -5.77
C PHE A 242 -13.64 -6.58 -4.61
N ILE A 243 -14.12 -5.35 -4.34
CA ILE A 243 -13.64 -4.54 -3.22
C ILE A 243 -13.86 -5.26 -1.90
N ASN A 244 -15.05 -5.84 -1.69
CA ASN A 244 -15.37 -6.56 -0.46
C ASN A 244 -14.49 -7.82 -0.28
N ALA A 245 -14.24 -8.57 -1.35
CA ALA A 245 -13.30 -9.69 -1.32
C ALA A 245 -11.88 -9.26 -0.93
N CYS A 246 -11.40 -8.14 -1.50
CA CYS A 246 -10.11 -7.56 -1.16
C CYS A 246 -10.04 -7.05 0.30
N GLU A 247 -11.12 -6.50 0.85
CA GLU A 247 -11.18 -6.11 2.26
C GLU A 247 -11.05 -7.32 3.18
N ILE A 248 -11.73 -8.42 2.84
CA ILE A 248 -11.65 -9.68 3.59
C ILE A 248 -10.24 -10.28 3.49
N LEU A 249 -9.66 -10.26 2.29
CA LEU A 249 -8.27 -10.67 2.05
C LEU A 249 -7.29 -9.89 2.93
N ARG A 250 -7.45 -8.56 2.98
CA ARG A 250 -6.61 -7.68 3.80
C ARG A 250 -6.71 -8.00 5.29
N GLU A 251 -7.92 -8.21 5.80
CA GLU A 251 -8.09 -8.59 7.22
C GLU A 251 -7.45 -9.93 7.53
N LEU A 252 -7.70 -10.93 6.69
CA LEU A 252 -7.11 -12.25 6.88
C LEU A 252 -5.57 -12.16 6.83
N ARG A 253 -5.02 -11.43 5.86
CA ARG A 253 -3.57 -11.20 5.76
C ARG A 253 -3.00 -10.57 7.03
N ASN A 254 -3.67 -9.58 7.59
CA ASN A 254 -3.22 -8.91 8.81
C ASN A 254 -3.25 -9.86 10.02
N GLU A 255 -4.31 -10.64 10.20
CA GLU A 255 -4.39 -11.63 11.26
C GLU A 255 -3.29 -12.69 11.16
N LEU A 256 -2.99 -13.14 9.94
CA LEU A 256 -1.90 -14.09 9.67
C LEU A 256 -0.53 -13.49 10.00
N ALA A 257 -0.29 -12.23 9.64
CA ALA A 257 0.95 -11.52 9.92
C ALA A 257 1.19 -11.31 11.43
N HIS A 258 0.11 -11.17 12.21
CA HIS A 258 0.17 -11.04 13.67
C HIS A 258 0.18 -12.38 14.42
N PHE A 259 0.38 -13.49 13.71
CA PHE A 259 0.41 -14.84 14.29
C PHE A 259 -0.85 -15.24 15.07
N SER A 260 -1.98 -14.65 14.75
CA SER A 260 -3.28 -15.02 15.33
C SER A 260 -3.65 -16.47 15.01
N LEU A 261 -4.42 -17.11 15.88
CA LEU A 261 -4.92 -18.46 15.63
C LEU A 261 -6.02 -18.43 14.57
N ILE A 262 -5.81 -19.11 13.46
CA ILE A 262 -6.75 -19.17 12.32
C ILE A 262 -8.08 -19.78 12.73
N THR A 263 -8.07 -20.78 13.59
CA THR A 263 -9.29 -21.42 14.13
C THR A 263 -10.20 -20.44 14.86
N ARG A 264 -9.67 -19.32 15.35
CA ARG A 264 -10.40 -18.24 16.03
C ARG A 264 -10.73 -17.07 15.12
N TYR A 265 -10.25 -17.08 13.87
CA TYR A 265 -10.46 -15.97 12.96
C TYR A 265 -11.93 -15.62 12.77
N ARG A 266 -12.20 -14.32 12.79
CA ARG A 266 -13.46 -13.68 12.45
C ARG A 266 -13.15 -12.39 11.72
N THR A 267 -13.93 -12.04 10.70
CA THR A 267 -13.81 -10.70 10.11
C THR A 267 -14.18 -9.64 11.13
N GLY A 268 -13.57 -8.48 11.03
CA GLY A 268 -13.85 -7.35 11.92
C GLY A 268 -15.25 -6.77 11.69
N ASN A 269 -15.78 -6.11 12.73
CA ASN A 269 -17.10 -5.47 12.68
C ASN A 269 -17.20 -4.29 11.71
N LYS A 270 -16.09 -3.84 11.13
CA LYS A 270 -16.05 -2.68 10.23
C LYS A 270 -16.40 -3.05 8.78
N ILE A 271 -16.21 -4.32 8.38
CA ILE A 271 -16.53 -4.78 7.03
C ILE A 271 -17.99 -5.20 6.98
N LEU A 272 -18.76 -4.57 6.11
CA LEU A 272 -20.09 -5.03 5.74
C LEU A 272 -19.95 -6.05 4.61
N ILE A 273 -20.44 -7.25 4.82
CA ILE A 273 -20.35 -8.32 3.83
C ILE A 273 -21.37 -8.05 2.72
N ASN A 274 -20.89 -8.09 1.49
CA ASN A 274 -21.72 -7.83 0.31
C ASN A 274 -22.90 -8.83 0.22
N SER A 275 -24.09 -8.31 -0.02
CA SER A 275 -25.33 -9.10 -0.07
C SER A 275 -25.33 -10.15 -1.18
N LEU A 276 -24.67 -9.90 -2.30
CA LEU A 276 -24.52 -10.87 -3.39
C LEU A 276 -23.71 -12.08 -2.93
N PHE A 277 -22.62 -11.88 -2.17
CA PHE A 277 -21.89 -13.01 -1.59
C PHE A 277 -22.72 -13.79 -0.59
N ILE A 278 -23.55 -13.11 0.22
CA ILE A 278 -24.41 -13.78 1.18
C ILE A 278 -25.38 -14.72 0.47
N SER A 279 -26.02 -14.23 -0.60
CA SER A 279 -26.98 -15.03 -1.37
C SER A 279 -26.32 -16.14 -2.19
N GLU A 280 -25.29 -15.83 -2.98
CA GLU A 280 -24.65 -16.77 -3.90
C GLU A 280 -23.91 -17.91 -3.17
N LEU A 281 -23.28 -17.62 -2.06
CA LEU A 281 -22.48 -18.58 -1.30
C LEU A 281 -23.22 -19.18 -0.09
N SER A 282 -24.48 -18.79 0.09
CA SER A 282 -25.30 -19.17 1.27
C SER A 282 -24.56 -18.92 2.58
N LEU A 283 -24.01 -17.69 2.73
CA LEU A 283 -23.28 -17.30 3.92
C LEU A 283 -24.24 -16.99 5.07
N THR A 284 -23.78 -17.20 6.29
CA THR A 284 -24.51 -16.87 7.52
C THR A 284 -23.70 -15.94 8.40
N PRO A 285 -23.48 -14.68 7.98
CA PRO A 285 -22.72 -13.74 8.77
C PRO A 285 -23.47 -13.37 10.06
N LYS A 286 -22.73 -13.06 11.10
CA LYS A 286 -23.27 -12.55 12.38
C LYS A 286 -23.20 -11.02 12.42
N THR A 287 -23.84 -10.44 13.44
CA THR A 287 -23.74 -9.00 13.74
C THR A 287 -24.09 -8.12 12.54
N ASN A 288 -25.36 -8.22 12.09
CA ASN A 288 -25.89 -7.44 10.97
C ASN A 288 -24.99 -7.54 9.71
N ASN A 289 -24.71 -8.76 9.30
CA ASN A 289 -23.90 -9.08 8.11
C ASN A 289 -22.45 -8.55 8.13
N ARG A 290 -21.85 -8.44 9.31
CA ARG A 290 -20.46 -7.91 9.44
C ARG A 290 -19.42 -8.95 9.82
N VAL A 291 -19.80 -10.08 10.40
CA VAL A 291 -18.84 -11.04 10.95
C VAL A 291 -18.97 -12.40 10.28
N LEU A 292 -17.94 -12.78 9.54
CA LEU A 292 -17.76 -14.11 8.96
C LEU A 292 -16.79 -14.96 9.78
N LYS A 293 -17.02 -16.26 9.80
CA LYS A 293 -16.05 -17.24 10.27
C LYS A 293 -15.02 -17.53 9.18
N PHE A 294 -13.88 -18.07 9.59
CA PHE A 294 -12.76 -18.42 8.70
C PHE A 294 -13.20 -19.15 7.41
N TYR A 295 -13.93 -20.24 7.54
CA TYR A 295 -14.40 -21.01 6.38
C TYR A 295 -15.28 -20.20 5.40
N GLN A 296 -16.14 -19.33 5.93
CA GLN A 296 -16.99 -18.48 5.10
C GLN A 296 -16.18 -17.41 4.35
N SER A 297 -15.12 -16.89 4.98
CA SER A 297 -14.20 -15.97 4.33
C SER A 297 -13.43 -16.64 3.19
N LEU A 298 -13.00 -17.89 3.36
CA LEU A 298 -12.35 -18.66 2.30
C LEU A 298 -13.27 -18.87 1.08
N LYS A 299 -14.57 -19.06 1.27
CA LYS A 299 -15.54 -19.14 0.16
C LYS A 299 -15.55 -17.88 -0.70
N ILE A 300 -15.42 -16.69 -0.08
CA ILE A 300 -15.34 -15.42 -0.80
C ILE A 300 -14.01 -15.33 -1.53
N LEU A 301 -12.90 -15.71 -0.89
CA LEU A 301 -11.58 -15.63 -1.50
C LEU A 301 -11.39 -16.56 -2.70
N ASN A 302 -12.20 -17.63 -2.78
CA ASN A 302 -12.21 -18.52 -3.95
C ASN A 302 -12.72 -17.87 -5.26
N TYR A 303 -13.20 -16.62 -5.22
CA TYR A 303 -13.48 -15.85 -6.43
C TYR A 303 -12.20 -15.39 -7.13
N PHE A 304 -11.09 -15.28 -6.42
CA PHE A 304 -9.80 -15.00 -7.05
C PHE A 304 -9.31 -16.24 -7.80
N ASN A 305 -8.98 -16.11 -9.07
CA ASN A 305 -8.55 -17.21 -9.95
C ASN A 305 -7.43 -18.08 -9.38
N ASN A 306 -6.50 -17.46 -8.68
CA ASN A 306 -5.31 -18.12 -8.16
C ASN A 306 -5.42 -18.49 -6.67
N PHE A 307 -6.60 -18.31 -6.06
CA PHE A 307 -6.77 -18.71 -4.66
C PHE A 307 -7.14 -20.21 -4.59
N PRO A 308 -6.41 -21.01 -3.79
CA PRO A 308 -6.62 -22.45 -3.76
C PRO A 308 -7.99 -22.82 -3.19
N THR A 309 -8.58 -23.84 -3.77
CA THR A 309 -9.82 -24.45 -3.21
C THR A 309 -9.53 -25.09 -1.85
N LEU A 310 -10.57 -25.30 -1.06
CA LEU A 310 -10.44 -25.99 0.23
C LEU A 310 -9.81 -27.38 0.08
N ILE A 311 -10.13 -28.11 -1.01
CA ILE A 311 -9.57 -29.43 -1.28
C ILE A 311 -8.08 -29.34 -1.55
N GLU A 312 -7.64 -28.38 -2.35
CA GLU A 312 -6.20 -28.14 -2.62
C GLU A 312 -5.46 -27.76 -1.34
N MET A 313 -6.05 -26.90 -0.49
CA MET A 313 -5.49 -26.55 0.81
C MET A 313 -5.34 -27.77 1.72
N ILE A 314 -6.38 -28.63 1.82
CA ILE A 314 -6.33 -29.86 2.61
C ILE A 314 -5.23 -30.80 2.09
N ASN A 315 -5.15 -30.97 0.76
CA ASN A 315 -4.13 -31.80 0.14
C ASN A 315 -2.71 -31.27 0.36
N ALA A 316 -2.52 -29.95 0.24
CA ALA A 316 -1.24 -29.32 0.51
C ALA A 316 -0.80 -29.52 1.97
N LEU A 317 -1.72 -29.33 2.92
CA LEU A 317 -1.48 -29.55 4.33
C LEU A 317 -1.19 -31.00 4.67
N TYR A 318 -1.92 -31.94 4.03
CA TYR A 318 -1.66 -33.36 4.20
C TYR A 318 -0.24 -33.76 3.76
N ARG A 319 0.24 -33.22 2.64
CA ARG A 319 1.62 -33.43 2.16
C ARG A 319 2.66 -32.86 3.15
N VAL A 320 2.42 -31.67 3.69
CA VAL A 320 3.32 -31.05 4.69
C VAL A 320 3.37 -31.85 5.99
N CYS A 321 2.23 -32.36 6.44
CA CYS A 321 2.17 -33.16 7.67
C CYS A 321 2.67 -34.59 7.51
N ASN A 322 2.74 -35.12 6.27
CA ASN A 322 3.18 -36.48 5.96
C ASN A 322 4.28 -36.51 4.87
N PRO A 323 5.49 -36.00 5.18
CA PRO A 323 6.56 -35.85 4.17
C PRO A 323 7.05 -37.17 3.55
N ARG A 324 6.77 -38.34 4.19
CA ARG A 324 7.15 -39.65 3.65
C ARG A 324 6.37 -40.03 2.39
N ILE A 325 5.20 -39.46 2.15
CA ILE A 325 4.37 -39.79 0.96
C ILE A 325 4.79 -38.94 -0.25
N SER A 326 5.40 -37.75 -0.05
CA SER A 326 5.84 -36.89 -1.14
C SER A 326 7.03 -37.43 -1.93
N ASN A 327 7.82 -38.31 -1.35
CA ASN A 327 9.00 -38.92 -2.00
C ASN A 327 8.66 -40.20 -2.80
N ALA A 328 7.51 -40.80 -2.57
CA ALA A 328 7.11 -42.03 -3.29
C ALA A 328 6.61 -41.80 -4.72
N ASN A 329 6.28 -40.54 -5.07
CA ASN A 329 5.79 -40.15 -6.42
C ASN A 329 6.86 -39.45 -7.29
N ARG A 330 8.16 -39.54 -6.91
CA ARG A 330 9.29 -39.00 -7.68
C ARG A 330 10.23 -40.09 -8.24
N ASN A 331 9.86 -41.37 -8.10
CA ASN A 331 10.58 -42.48 -8.74
C ASN A 331 9.76 -43.07 -9.88
#